data_dfa9aa4e835fff2881097e925dc869fc
#
_entry.id   dfa9aa4e835fff2881097e925dc869fc
#
_cell.length_a   1.000
_cell.length_b   1.000
_cell.length_c   1.000
_cell.angle_alpha   90.00
_cell.angle_beta   90.00
_cell.angle_gamma   90.00
#
_symmetry.space_group_name_H-M   'P 1'
#
loop_
_entity.id
_entity.type
_entity.pdbx_description
1 polymer ?
#
loop_
_entity_poly.entity_id
_entity_poly.type
_entity_poly.pdbx_seq_one_letter_code
_entity_poly.pdbx_strand_id
1 'polypeptide(L)'
;MQGSARDFLKPKLVDSVELSTNEYRVVLEPFERGFGHTLGNSLRRTLLSSMFGSAITEVLIDGVMHEFSTIEGVQEDVLDILLNLKEASVGLNASETATVIIEKEGPCQLTVADIEANGTDVSVFNPEKVIATINEGGKIRMTLTIGTG
;
A
#
# COMPACT_ATOMS: atom_id res chain seq x y z
N MET A 1 -39.51 3.64 30.21
CA MET A 1 -38.62 4.82 30.21
C MET A 1 -37.90 4.86 28.90
N GLN A 2 -38.16 5.82 28.07
CA GLN A 2 -37.35 6.05 26.90
C GLN A 2 -36.13 6.85 27.35
N GLY A 3 -34.97 6.16 27.54
CA GLY A 3 -33.72 6.84 27.76
C GLY A 3 -33.42 7.74 26.56
N SER A 4 -33.24 9.01 26.79
CA SER A 4 -32.87 9.98 25.77
C SER A 4 -31.48 9.58 25.22
N ALA A 5 -31.24 9.75 23.92
CA ALA A 5 -29.93 9.56 23.30
C ALA A 5 -28.82 10.43 23.96
N ARG A 6 -29.19 11.34 24.86
CA ARG A 6 -28.30 12.18 25.66
C ARG A 6 -27.71 11.46 26.88
N ASP A 7 -28.29 10.33 27.26
CA ASP A 7 -27.87 9.58 28.47
C ASP A 7 -26.80 8.50 28.17
N PHE A 8 -26.42 8.31 26.91
CA PHE A 8 -25.30 7.40 26.58
C PHE A 8 -23.96 7.92 27.10
N LEU A 9 -23.18 7.02 27.66
CA LEU A 9 -21.82 7.31 28.05
C LEU A 9 -21.01 7.77 26.85
N LYS A 10 -20.32 8.90 26.96
CA LYS A 10 -19.42 9.40 25.92
C LYS A 10 -18.04 8.87 26.20
N PRO A 11 -17.50 7.99 25.35
CA PRO A 11 -16.14 7.50 25.49
C PRO A 11 -15.13 8.63 25.29
N LYS A 12 -14.04 8.55 26.03
CA LYS A 12 -12.88 9.46 25.90
C LYS A 12 -11.65 8.63 25.61
N LEU A 13 -10.72 9.23 24.93
CA LEU A 13 -9.39 8.66 24.78
C LEU A 13 -8.71 8.64 26.17
N VAL A 14 -8.45 7.46 26.70
CA VAL A 14 -7.78 7.25 27.99
C VAL A 14 -6.29 7.05 27.78
N ASP A 15 -5.92 6.27 26.78
CA ASP A 15 -4.53 5.94 26.49
C ASP A 15 -4.33 5.72 24.99
N SER A 16 -3.15 6.10 24.51
CA SER A 16 -2.71 5.86 23.14
C SER A 16 -1.22 5.54 23.16
N VAL A 17 -0.87 4.32 22.80
CA VAL A 17 0.51 3.83 22.80
C VAL A 17 0.89 3.41 21.39
N GLU A 18 1.97 3.97 20.88
CA GLU A 18 2.61 3.51 19.67
C GLU A 18 3.40 2.22 19.99
N LEU A 19 3.02 1.11 19.35
CA LEU A 19 3.68 -0.19 19.51
C LEU A 19 4.79 -0.38 18.47
N SER A 20 4.57 0.13 17.27
CA SER A 20 5.56 0.19 16.18
C SER A 20 5.21 1.34 15.24
N THR A 21 6.03 1.58 14.22
CA THR A 21 5.84 2.67 13.25
C THR A 21 4.43 2.70 12.63
N ASN A 22 3.79 1.55 12.49
CA ASN A 22 2.48 1.41 11.85
C ASN A 22 1.43 0.75 12.74
N GLU A 23 1.67 0.69 14.05
CA GLU A 23 0.80 0.00 14.99
C GLU A 23 0.59 0.81 16.26
N TYR A 24 -0.68 1.11 16.54
CA TYR A 24 -1.10 1.85 17.71
C TYR A 24 -2.11 1.06 18.52
N ARG A 25 -1.98 1.09 19.84
CA ARG A 25 -3.01 0.64 20.76
C ARG A 25 -3.70 1.85 21.37
N VAL A 26 -5.01 1.92 21.17
CA VAL A 26 -5.85 3.02 21.66
C VAL A 26 -6.87 2.47 22.65
N VAL A 27 -6.99 3.10 23.82
CA VAL A 27 -7.97 2.75 24.83
C VAL A 27 -9.00 3.86 24.97
N LEU A 28 -10.25 3.50 24.78
CA LEU A 28 -11.41 4.38 24.91
C LEU A 28 -12.30 3.89 26.05
N GLU A 29 -12.68 4.77 26.94
CA GLU A 29 -13.56 4.51 28.08
C GLU A 29 -14.40 5.73 28.43
N PRO A 30 -15.59 5.59 29.07
CA PRO A 30 -16.34 4.36 29.31
C PRO A 30 -17.28 3.98 28.15
N PHE A 31 -17.71 2.72 28.11
CA PHE A 31 -18.73 2.23 27.17
C PHE A 31 -19.86 1.53 27.90
N GLU A 32 -21.07 1.66 27.36
CA GLU A 32 -22.17 0.80 27.70
C GLU A 32 -21.84 -0.65 27.36
N ARG A 33 -22.40 -1.59 28.14
CA ARG A 33 -22.12 -3.03 27.95
C ARG A 33 -22.48 -3.49 26.53
N GLY A 34 -21.53 -4.12 25.86
CA GLY A 34 -21.66 -4.60 24.48
C GLY A 34 -21.43 -3.53 23.41
N PHE A 35 -21.42 -2.23 23.74
CA PHE A 35 -21.25 -1.15 22.78
C PHE A 35 -19.82 -1.08 22.22
N GLY A 36 -18.84 -1.53 23.00
CA GLY A 36 -17.46 -1.61 22.55
C GLY A 36 -17.28 -2.53 21.33
N HIS A 37 -17.94 -3.67 21.31
CA HIS A 37 -17.95 -4.58 20.16
C HIS A 37 -18.63 -3.95 18.94
N THR A 38 -19.75 -3.25 19.13
CA THR A 38 -20.47 -2.56 18.06
C THR A 38 -19.62 -1.48 17.42
N LEU A 39 -19.01 -0.61 18.23
CA LEU A 39 -18.14 0.45 17.76
C LEU A 39 -16.86 -0.12 17.10
N GLY A 40 -16.24 -1.10 17.73
CA GLY A 40 -15.03 -1.73 17.19
C GLY A 40 -15.25 -2.37 15.83
N ASN A 41 -16.36 -3.08 15.65
CA ASN A 41 -16.73 -3.65 14.35
C ASN A 41 -17.03 -2.59 13.30
N SER A 42 -17.74 -1.53 13.67
CA SER A 42 -18.05 -0.40 12.77
C SER A 42 -16.76 0.33 12.33
N LEU A 43 -15.87 0.61 13.26
CA LEU A 43 -14.57 1.23 12.96
C LEU A 43 -13.72 0.34 12.05
N ARG A 44 -13.65 -0.95 12.34
CA ARG A 44 -12.92 -1.91 11.51
C ARG A 44 -13.42 -1.90 10.07
N ARG A 45 -14.74 -2.00 9.88
CA ARG A 45 -15.36 -1.98 8.55
C ARG A 45 -15.10 -0.68 7.81
N THR A 46 -15.22 0.46 8.48
CA THR A 46 -14.95 1.77 7.89
C THR A 46 -13.49 1.93 7.49
N LEU A 47 -12.56 1.54 8.35
CA LEU A 47 -11.14 1.61 8.07
C LEU A 47 -10.72 0.72 6.89
N LEU A 48 -11.32 -0.46 6.76
CA LEU A 48 -10.99 -1.38 5.67
C LEU A 48 -11.66 -1.03 4.33
N SER A 49 -12.80 -0.34 4.35
CA SER A 49 -13.60 -0.10 3.15
C SER A 49 -13.62 1.34 2.64
N SER A 50 -13.31 2.31 3.48
CA SER A 50 -13.60 3.73 3.20
C SER A 50 -12.43 4.68 3.46
N MET A 51 -11.24 4.17 3.74
CA MET A 51 -10.03 4.97 3.82
C MET A 51 -9.46 5.20 2.43
N PHE A 52 -9.18 6.46 2.14
CA PHE A 52 -8.46 6.79 0.90
C PHE A 52 -7.01 6.34 0.98
N GLY A 53 -6.51 5.81 -0.12
CA GLY A 53 -5.12 5.39 -0.24
C GLY A 53 -4.69 5.39 -1.70
N SER A 54 -3.41 5.26 -1.93
CA SER A 54 -2.84 5.14 -3.27
C SER A 54 -2.25 3.76 -3.47
N ALA A 55 -2.39 3.23 -4.66
CA ALA A 55 -1.83 1.94 -5.04
C ALA A 55 -1.45 1.90 -6.52
N ILE A 56 -0.60 0.96 -6.87
CA ILE A 56 -0.32 0.65 -8.27
C ILE A 56 -1.55 -0.04 -8.85
N THR A 57 -2.17 0.57 -9.85
CA THR A 57 -3.41 0.09 -10.47
C THR A 57 -3.19 -0.63 -11.78
N GLU A 58 -2.11 -0.29 -12.48
CA GLU A 58 -1.77 -0.87 -13.79
C GLU A 58 -0.26 -1.02 -13.92
N VAL A 59 0.15 -2.11 -14.54
CA VAL A 59 1.55 -2.41 -14.85
C VAL A 59 1.67 -2.86 -16.30
N LEU A 60 2.52 -2.20 -17.05
CA LEU A 60 2.91 -2.61 -18.40
C LEU A 60 4.41 -2.89 -18.41
N ILE A 61 4.79 -4.08 -18.81
CA ILE A 61 6.19 -4.48 -18.95
C ILE A 61 6.47 -4.72 -20.42
N ASP A 62 7.50 -4.06 -20.95
CA ASP A 62 7.86 -4.18 -22.35
C ASP A 62 8.22 -5.64 -22.72
N GLY A 63 7.66 -6.13 -23.82
CA GLY A 63 7.88 -7.50 -24.28
C GLY A 63 7.07 -8.58 -23.57
N VAL A 64 6.22 -8.20 -22.62
CA VAL A 64 5.35 -9.13 -21.87
C VAL A 64 3.91 -8.97 -22.31
N MET A 65 3.28 -10.10 -22.67
CA MET A 65 1.88 -10.12 -23.14
C MET A 65 0.90 -10.63 -22.08
N HIS A 66 1.37 -11.38 -21.09
CA HIS A 66 0.53 -11.93 -20.02
C HIS A 66 1.36 -12.26 -18.77
N GLU A 67 0.68 -12.40 -17.65
CA GLU A 67 1.27 -12.60 -16.32
C GLU A 67 2.05 -13.91 -16.12
N PHE A 68 1.84 -14.88 -16.99
CA PHE A 68 2.54 -16.18 -16.95
C PHE A 68 3.81 -16.22 -17.78
N SER A 69 4.26 -15.07 -18.26
CA SER A 69 5.50 -14.94 -19.04
C SER A 69 6.73 -14.88 -18.11
N THR A 70 7.88 -15.15 -18.71
CA THR A 70 9.19 -14.90 -18.11
C THR A 70 9.91 -13.80 -18.89
N ILE A 71 10.81 -13.09 -18.23
CA ILE A 71 11.63 -12.05 -18.85
C ILE A 71 13.08 -12.56 -18.86
N GLU A 72 13.71 -12.57 -20.03
CA GLU A 72 15.09 -12.98 -20.16
C GLU A 72 16.01 -12.07 -19.34
N GLY A 73 16.89 -12.66 -18.55
CA GLY A 73 17.82 -11.93 -17.69
C GLY A 73 17.20 -11.40 -16.39
N VAL A 74 15.95 -11.72 -16.08
CA VAL A 74 15.29 -11.41 -14.80
C VAL A 74 15.01 -12.71 -14.05
N GLN A 75 15.37 -12.74 -12.78
CA GLN A 75 15.28 -13.95 -11.96
C GLN A 75 13.85 -14.36 -11.67
N GLU A 76 13.01 -13.37 -11.34
CA GLU A 76 11.58 -13.56 -11.05
C GLU A 76 10.80 -13.66 -12.35
N ASP A 77 9.72 -14.46 -12.36
CA ASP A 77 8.75 -14.43 -13.44
C ASP A 77 7.81 -13.22 -13.31
N VAL A 78 7.01 -12.97 -14.34
CA VAL A 78 6.12 -11.79 -14.35
C VAL A 78 5.10 -11.85 -13.23
N LEU A 79 4.57 -13.03 -12.88
CA LEU A 79 3.62 -13.18 -11.79
C LEU A 79 4.24 -12.78 -10.45
N ASP A 80 5.47 -13.20 -10.18
CA ASP A 80 6.19 -12.81 -8.96
C ASP A 80 6.45 -11.31 -8.92
N ILE A 81 6.81 -10.69 -10.03
CA ILE A 81 6.99 -9.24 -10.14
C ILE A 81 5.68 -8.51 -9.80
N LEU A 82 4.55 -8.97 -10.34
CA LEU A 82 3.24 -8.37 -10.06
C LEU A 82 2.84 -8.52 -8.58
N LEU A 83 3.12 -9.67 -7.98
CA LEU A 83 2.87 -9.89 -6.55
C LEU A 83 3.75 -9.00 -5.67
N ASN A 84 5.02 -8.83 -6.03
CA ASN A 84 5.93 -7.92 -5.34
C ASN A 84 5.47 -6.45 -5.46
N LEU A 85 4.98 -6.04 -6.62
CA LEU A 85 4.42 -4.71 -6.84
C LEU A 85 3.15 -4.47 -6.01
N LYS A 86 2.33 -5.48 -5.77
CA LYS A 86 1.17 -5.40 -4.88
C LYS A 86 1.55 -5.08 -3.43
N GLU A 87 2.72 -5.50 -3.00
CA GLU A 87 3.23 -5.22 -1.65
C GLU A 87 3.90 -3.84 -1.54
N ALA A 88 4.12 -3.16 -2.66
CA ALA A 88 4.67 -1.81 -2.65
C ALA A 88 3.69 -0.82 -2.02
N SER A 89 4.15 -0.13 -0.98
CA SER A 89 3.41 0.94 -0.33
C SER A 89 3.77 2.27 -0.96
N VAL A 90 2.84 2.85 -1.68
CA VAL A 90 3.04 4.10 -2.44
C VAL A 90 2.02 5.15 -2.02
N GLY A 91 2.39 6.42 -2.17
CA GLY A 91 1.50 7.56 -1.94
C GLY A 91 1.64 8.59 -3.05
N LEU A 92 0.55 9.28 -3.34
CA LEU A 92 0.55 10.45 -4.22
C LEU A 92 0.44 11.71 -3.36
N ASN A 93 1.24 12.74 -3.66
CA ASN A 93 1.33 13.94 -2.85
C ASN A 93 0.31 15.02 -3.27
N ALA A 94 0.08 15.21 -4.55
CA ALA A 94 -0.81 16.23 -5.08
C ALA A 94 -1.78 15.73 -6.17
N SER A 95 -1.40 14.71 -6.92
CA SER A 95 -2.17 14.18 -8.05
C SER A 95 -3.08 13.03 -7.62
N GLU A 96 -4.17 12.81 -8.33
CA GLU A 96 -5.04 11.63 -8.16
C GLU A 96 -4.50 10.40 -8.89
N THR A 97 -3.68 10.63 -9.92
CA THR A 97 -3.01 9.57 -10.68
C THR A 97 -1.61 10.02 -11.08
N ALA A 98 -0.70 9.08 -11.16
CA ALA A 98 0.65 9.30 -11.65
C ALA A 98 1.11 8.11 -12.50
N THR A 99 1.94 8.38 -13.49
CA THR A 99 2.58 7.36 -14.31
C THR A 99 4.09 7.41 -14.08
N VAL A 100 4.67 6.25 -13.77
CA VAL A 100 6.10 6.10 -13.52
C VAL A 100 6.68 5.11 -14.53
N ILE A 101 7.72 5.51 -15.21
CA ILE A 101 8.46 4.65 -16.15
C ILE A 101 9.80 4.31 -15.51
N ILE A 102 10.06 3.02 -15.38
CA ILE A 102 11.30 2.49 -14.80
C ILE A 102 12.02 1.68 -15.86
N GLU A 103 13.28 2.00 -16.06
CA GLU A 103 14.18 1.26 -16.95
C GLU A 103 15.45 0.93 -16.18
N LYS A 104 15.80 -0.36 -16.12
CA LYS A 104 17.02 -0.85 -15.46
C LYS A 104 17.72 -1.94 -16.25
N GLU A 105 19.04 -1.89 -16.22
CA GLU A 105 19.91 -2.93 -16.75
C GLU A 105 20.71 -3.58 -15.61
N GLY A 106 20.88 -4.91 -15.68
CA GLY A 106 21.62 -5.64 -14.68
C GLY A 106 23.15 -5.54 -14.83
N PRO A 107 23.88 -6.05 -13.83
CA PRO A 107 23.36 -6.73 -12.65
C PRO A 107 22.89 -5.75 -11.57
N CYS A 108 21.64 -5.83 -11.16
CA CYS A 108 21.08 -5.00 -10.08
C CYS A 108 19.74 -5.56 -9.55
N GLN A 109 19.27 -4.96 -8.47
CA GLN A 109 17.91 -5.17 -7.97
C GLN A 109 17.04 -3.97 -8.29
N LEU A 110 15.83 -4.22 -8.78
CA LEU A 110 14.76 -3.25 -8.86
C LEU A 110 14.01 -3.26 -7.53
N THR A 111 13.93 -2.14 -6.86
CA THR A 111 13.27 -2.00 -5.57
C THR A 111 12.14 -0.97 -5.63
N VAL A 112 11.33 -0.90 -4.58
CA VAL A 112 10.27 0.11 -4.46
C VAL A 112 10.86 1.53 -4.45
N ALA A 113 12.09 1.73 -3.99
CA ALA A 113 12.79 3.01 -4.06
C ALA A 113 12.93 3.55 -5.49
N ASP A 114 13.03 2.68 -6.49
CA ASP A 114 13.11 3.08 -7.90
C ASP A 114 11.81 3.71 -8.41
N ILE A 115 10.67 3.40 -7.80
CA ILE A 115 9.39 4.05 -8.11
C ILE A 115 9.43 5.53 -7.72
N GLU A 116 9.92 5.84 -6.53
CA GLU A 116 10.08 7.22 -6.07
C GLU A 116 11.14 7.98 -6.89
N ALA A 117 12.25 7.33 -7.18
CA ALA A 117 13.34 7.93 -7.95
C ALA A 117 12.94 8.33 -9.38
N ASN A 118 12.02 7.61 -9.99
CA ASN A 118 11.53 7.87 -11.36
C ASN A 118 10.16 8.59 -11.40
N GLY A 119 9.52 8.80 -10.25
CA GLY A 119 8.26 9.52 -10.12
C GLY A 119 8.46 10.97 -9.68
N THR A 120 7.56 11.85 -10.08
CA THR A 120 7.59 13.28 -9.72
C THR A 120 6.71 13.64 -8.53
N ASP A 121 5.64 12.87 -8.30
CA ASP A 121 4.61 13.11 -7.27
C ASP A 121 4.39 11.89 -6.37
N VAL A 122 5.30 10.94 -6.41
CA VAL A 122 5.17 9.65 -5.72
C VAL A 122 6.11 9.60 -4.53
N SER A 123 5.58 9.16 -3.39
CA SER A 123 6.35 8.79 -2.21
C SER A 123 6.22 7.30 -1.97
N VAL A 124 7.25 6.67 -1.42
CA VAL A 124 7.23 5.25 -1.07
C VAL A 124 7.50 5.05 0.43
N PHE A 125 6.88 4.03 1.02
CA PHE A 125 6.95 3.78 2.47
C PHE A 125 7.72 2.50 2.82
N ASN A 126 8.01 1.63 1.83
CA ASN A 126 8.84 0.43 1.98
C ASN A 126 9.90 0.35 0.86
N PRO A 127 10.83 1.31 0.80
CA PRO A 127 11.79 1.46 -0.31
C PRO A 127 12.71 0.26 -0.52
N GLU A 128 12.99 -0.50 0.53
CA GLU A 128 13.86 -1.68 0.51
C GLU A 128 13.25 -2.94 -0.11
N LYS A 129 11.93 -2.96 -0.31
CA LYS A 129 11.24 -4.12 -0.90
C LYS A 129 11.74 -4.35 -2.32
N VAL A 130 12.24 -5.55 -2.57
CA VAL A 130 12.71 -5.97 -3.90
C VAL A 130 11.52 -6.35 -4.77
N ILE A 131 11.49 -5.80 -5.97
CA ILE A 131 10.47 -6.10 -7.00
C ILE A 131 10.98 -7.17 -7.96
N ALA A 132 12.19 -6.99 -8.45
CA ALA A 132 12.84 -7.91 -9.38
C ALA A 132 14.36 -7.89 -9.23
N THR A 133 14.99 -9.01 -9.55
CA THR A 133 16.45 -9.14 -9.61
C THR A 133 16.87 -9.31 -11.06
N ILE A 134 17.67 -8.38 -11.56
CA ILE A 134 18.13 -8.35 -12.95
C ILE A 134 19.56 -8.90 -12.99
N ASN A 135 19.76 -9.95 -13.77
CA ASN A 135 21.06 -10.57 -13.97
C ASN A 135 21.93 -9.75 -14.93
N GLU A 136 23.21 -10.12 -15.02
CA GLU A 136 24.11 -9.51 -15.98
C GLU A 136 23.61 -9.69 -17.41
N GLY A 137 23.55 -8.58 -18.16
CA GLY A 137 23.01 -8.55 -19.51
C GLY A 137 21.48 -8.51 -19.58
N GLY A 138 20.78 -8.63 -18.45
CA GLY A 138 19.33 -8.48 -18.38
C GLY A 138 18.90 -7.02 -18.41
N LYS A 139 17.69 -6.78 -18.90
CA LYS A 139 17.08 -5.45 -18.97
C LYS A 139 15.58 -5.56 -18.74
N ILE A 140 15.04 -4.62 -17.99
CA ILE A 140 13.59 -4.48 -17.79
C ILE A 140 13.17 -3.03 -17.99
N ARG A 141 12.05 -2.84 -18.65
CA ARG A 141 11.36 -1.56 -18.73
C ARG A 141 9.89 -1.76 -18.40
N MET A 142 9.40 -1.00 -17.45
CA MET A 142 8.00 -1.07 -17.04
C MET A 142 7.40 0.32 -16.88
N THR A 143 6.12 0.40 -17.14
CA THR A 143 5.29 1.58 -16.90
C THR A 143 4.27 1.24 -15.82
N LEU A 144 4.30 1.99 -14.72
CA LEU A 144 3.40 1.83 -13.59
C LEU A 144 2.40 2.98 -13.56
N THR A 145 1.13 2.67 -13.40
CA THR A 145 0.10 3.66 -13.11
C THR A 145 -0.28 3.55 -11.65
N ILE A 146 -0.22 4.67 -10.93
CA ILE A 146 -0.58 4.76 -9.52
C ILE A 146 -1.85 5.61 -9.45
N GLY A 147 -2.84 5.12 -8.73
CA GLY A 147 -4.12 5.81 -8.55
C GLY A 147 -4.53 5.89 -7.09
N THR A 148 -5.35 6.88 -6.77
CA THR A 148 -6.00 7.06 -5.46
C THR A 148 -7.40 6.46 -5.50
N GLY A 149 -7.76 5.75 -4.45
CA GLY A 149 -9.09 5.15 -4.31
C GLY A 149 -9.55 5.01 -2.88
#